data_bc42d47ba645b7fb59f3acc095e5b022
#
_entry.id   bc42d47ba645b7fb59f3acc095e5b022
#
_cell.length_a   1.000
_cell.length_b   1.000
_cell.length_c   1.000
_cell.angle_alpha   90.00
_cell.angle_beta   90.00
_cell.angle_gamma   90.00
#
_symmetry.space_group_name_H-M   'P 1'
#
loop_
_entity.id
_entity.type
_entity.pdbx_description
1 polymer ?
#
loop_
_entity_poly.entity_id
_entity_poly.type
_entity_poly.pdbx_seq_one_letter_code
_entity_poly.pdbx_strand_id
1 'polypeptide(L)'
;MWRMNLGGGSAEQGEASGIEDKSRRAESYLTDDLTLDWTRCKGQRYFLQRAKEFGCQSIVLFSNTPPVQYTSNGKGFSNSGGISNLKDERYTDFARYMSDVAKYYVNEGYPVTHISPVNEPQYKWDSGQEGSGWTNDEVARLIRELDTAITSAGLSIDILPGESGDYEYLYKFKNDAAHSNVLSAFFTPGTSTYIGNLTHVKKLICGHSYWTDGTWDGMRNVRKQLAQAAQQYDVEIWQSEWSMLGDGYSSSEFIGYDQATEMDIALYMSKVIHNDLTIAGVSSWSYWTSMDIPRWGHKNRFLLISLEPSDGVYGDIEKEGTYKATPTLWVLGNYSLFIRPGYRRIMLNMNESSSFFGSAWISPKKDKIVAVYTNLSEKGVRLNEIHKEWVSEISSITTY
;
A
#
# COMPACT_ATOMS: atom_id res chain seq x y z
N MET A 1 -7.16 -1.47 -8.26
CA MET A 1 -6.37 -0.24 -8.00
C MET A 1 -4.92 -0.50 -8.36
N TRP A 2 -4.24 0.49 -8.90
CA TRP A 2 -2.80 0.47 -9.17
C TRP A 2 -2.13 1.62 -8.42
N ARG A 3 -1.05 1.34 -7.68
CA ARG A 3 -0.27 2.33 -6.94
C ARG A 3 1.04 2.59 -7.70
N MET A 4 1.25 3.81 -8.16
CA MET A 4 2.40 4.22 -8.97
C MET A 4 3.32 5.12 -8.18
N ASN A 5 4.62 4.79 -8.16
CA ASN A 5 5.62 5.60 -7.48
C ASN A 5 5.97 6.87 -8.28
N LEU A 6 5.94 8.01 -7.63
CA LEU A 6 6.56 9.25 -8.08
C LEU A 6 7.98 9.28 -7.50
N GLY A 7 8.94 8.74 -8.23
CA GLY A 7 10.31 8.62 -7.75
C GLY A 7 11.01 9.96 -7.55
N GLY A 8 12.01 9.95 -6.68
CA GLY A 8 12.80 11.14 -6.33
C GLY A 8 13.92 11.47 -7.31
N GLY A 9 14.27 10.56 -8.23
CA GLY A 9 15.35 10.80 -9.21
C GLY A 9 16.70 10.19 -8.82
N SER A 10 16.71 9.21 -7.94
CA SER A 10 17.93 8.49 -7.60
C SER A 10 18.47 7.64 -8.76
N ALA A 11 17.62 7.25 -9.70
CA ALA A 11 18.03 6.52 -10.90
C ALA A 11 18.91 7.39 -11.80
N GLU A 12 18.54 8.66 -12.01
CA GLU A 12 19.35 9.61 -12.78
C GLU A 12 20.66 9.96 -12.11
N GLN A 13 20.73 9.90 -10.79
CA GLN A 13 21.97 10.09 -10.04
C GLN A 13 22.91 8.87 -10.15
N GLY A 14 22.38 7.68 -10.48
CA GLY A 14 23.18 6.48 -10.57
C GLY A 14 23.88 6.14 -9.24
N GLU A 15 25.17 5.85 -9.28
CA GLU A 15 25.97 5.56 -8.08
C GLU A 15 26.09 6.75 -7.12
N ALA A 16 26.03 7.97 -7.65
CA ALA A 16 26.05 9.18 -6.83
C ALA A 16 24.80 9.32 -5.95
N SER A 17 23.72 8.56 -6.19
CA SER A 17 22.55 8.51 -5.32
C SER A 17 22.88 8.03 -3.91
N GLY A 18 23.90 7.18 -3.75
CA GLY A 18 24.21 6.48 -2.49
C GLY A 18 23.33 5.26 -2.23
N ILE A 19 22.46 4.89 -3.16
CA ILE A 19 21.67 3.66 -3.15
C ILE A 19 22.46 2.61 -3.95
N GLU A 20 22.95 1.58 -3.27
CA GLU A 20 23.85 0.59 -3.87
C GLU A 20 23.16 -0.21 -4.98
N ASP A 21 21.99 -0.77 -4.68
CA ASP A 21 21.26 -1.57 -5.66
C ASP A 21 20.48 -0.68 -6.63
N LYS A 22 20.84 -0.77 -7.91
CA LYS A 22 20.17 -0.01 -8.98
C LYS A 22 18.66 -0.29 -9.08
N SER A 23 18.19 -1.49 -8.70
CA SER A 23 16.77 -1.84 -8.73
C SER A 23 15.95 -1.12 -7.64
N ARG A 24 16.62 -0.49 -6.67
CA ARG A 24 16.01 0.32 -5.61
C ARG A 24 16.06 1.82 -5.90
N ARG A 25 16.61 2.21 -7.05
CA ARG A 25 16.61 3.58 -7.54
C ARG A 25 15.36 3.83 -8.36
N ALA A 26 14.77 5.01 -8.24
CA ALA A 26 13.59 5.37 -9.02
C ALA A 26 13.85 6.61 -9.89
N GLU A 27 13.26 6.63 -11.09
CA GLU A 27 13.27 7.78 -11.97
C GLU A 27 12.29 8.87 -11.48
N SER A 28 12.64 10.14 -11.74
CA SER A 28 11.74 11.28 -11.54
C SER A 28 11.40 11.96 -12.87
N TYR A 29 10.19 12.50 -12.98
CA TYR A 29 9.84 13.40 -14.10
C TYR A 29 10.56 14.74 -14.02
N LEU A 30 10.96 15.16 -12.80
CA LEU A 30 11.64 16.43 -12.59
C LEU A 30 13.09 16.33 -13.07
N THR A 31 13.50 17.24 -13.91
CA THR A 31 14.88 17.37 -14.40
C THR A 31 15.69 18.34 -13.55
N ASP A 32 17.00 18.42 -13.75
CA ASP A 32 17.87 19.30 -12.98
C ASP A 32 17.62 20.79 -13.23
N ASP A 33 17.06 21.14 -14.37
CA ASP A 33 16.61 22.50 -14.70
C ASP A 33 15.17 22.80 -14.22
N LEU A 34 14.62 21.93 -13.40
CA LEU A 34 13.29 22.01 -12.78
C LEU A 34 12.12 22.01 -13.77
N THR A 35 12.30 21.41 -14.93
CA THR A 35 11.25 21.13 -15.91
C THR A 35 10.79 19.68 -15.81
N LEU A 36 9.68 19.34 -16.47
CA LEU A 36 9.14 17.98 -16.47
C LEU A 36 9.44 17.29 -17.80
N ASP A 37 10.13 16.16 -17.71
CA ASP A 37 10.45 15.30 -18.86
C ASP A 37 9.51 14.08 -18.90
N TRP A 38 8.52 14.14 -19.76
CA TRP A 38 7.53 13.08 -19.94
C TRP A 38 8.06 11.85 -20.70
N THR A 39 9.32 11.82 -21.11
CA THR A 39 9.94 10.66 -21.72
C THR A 39 10.50 9.68 -20.70
N ARG A 40 10.63 10.10 -19.44
CA ARG A 40 11.11 9.31 -18.31
C ARG A 40 10.05 8.35 -17.76
N CYS A 41 10.41 7.52 -16.81
CA CYS A 41 9.56 6.54 -16.12
C CYS A 41 8.85 5.58 -17.08
N LYS A 42 9.53 5.16 -18.14
CA LYS A 42 8.96 4.34 -19.24
C LYS A 42 8.34 3.03 -18.73
N GLY A 43 9.01 2.33 -17.82
CA GLY A 43 8.52 1.09 -17.24
C GLY A 43 7.20 1.29 -16.48
N GLN A 44 7.14 2.29 -15.60
CA GLN A 44 5.92 2.60 -14.85
C GLN A 44 4.78 3.04 -15.79
N ARG A 45 5.08 3.87 -16.80
CA ARG A 45 4.09 4.30 -17.81
C ARG A 45 3.53 3.12 -18.60
N TYR A 46 4.38 2.16 -18.97
CA TYR A 46 3.93 0.94 -19.65
C TYR A 46 2.94 0.15 -18.80
N PHE A 47 3.28 -0.10 -17.54
CA PHE A 47 2.37 -0.84 -16.64
C PHE A 47 1.10 -0.05 -16.32
N LEU A 48 1.17 1.27 -16.23
CA LEU A 48 0.01 2.11 -16.04
C LEU A 48 -0.96 2.01 -17.23
N GLN A 49 -0.41 2.03 -18.46
CA GLN A 49 -1.18 1.81 -19.69
C GLN A 49 -1.84 0.43 -19.68
N ARG A 50 -1.09 -0.63 -19.34
CA ARG A 50 -1.64 -1.98 -19.26
C ARG A 50 -2.73 -2.09 -18.19
N ALA A 51 -2.53 -1.49 -17.01
CA ALA A 51 -3.54 -1.46 -15.96
C ALA A 51 -4.85 -0.80 -16.46
N LYS A 52 -4.76 0.32 -17.18
CA LYS A 52 -5.91 0.99 -17.81
C LYS A 52 -6.61 0.08 -18.83
N GLU A 53 -5.86 -0.57 -19.72
CA GLU A 53 -6.39 -1.51 -20.73
C GLU A 53 -7.11 -2.70 -20.09
N PHE A 54 -6.64 -3.19 -18.95
CA PHE A 54 -7.30 -4.24 -18.18
C PHE A 54 -8.40 -3.73 -17.24
N GLY A 55 -8.84 -2.48 -17.38
CA GLY A 55 -9.98 -1.93 -16.67
C GLY A 55 -9.70 -1.51 -15.22
N CYS A 56 -8.46 -1.15 -14.90
CA CYS A 56 -8.14 -0.53 -13.61
C CYS A 56 -8.93 0.78 -13.48
N GLN A 57 -9.69 0.91 -12.40
CA GLN A 57 -10.60 2.04 -12.17
C GLN A 57 -10.02 3.10 -11.23
N SER A 58 -8.89 2.83 -10.60
CA SER A 58 -8.28 3.73 -9.62
C SER A 58 -6.76 3.62 -9.68
N ILE A 59 -6.12 4.75 -9.89
CA ILE A 59 -4.68 4.91 -9.79
C ILE A 59 -4.39 5.83 -8.62
N VAL A 60 -3.50 5.40 -7.73
CA VAL A 60 -2.92 6.20 -6.65
C VAL A 60 -1.50 6.56 -7.04
N LEU A 61 -1.21 7.83 -7.15
CA LEU A 61 0.17 8.32 -7.28
C LEU A 61 0.74 8.49 -5.88
N PHE A 62 1.84 7.82 -5.56
CA PHE A 62 2.45 7.95 -4.23
C PHE A 62 3.91 8.36 -4.33
N SER A 63 4.43 9.02 -3.31
CA SER A 63 5.81 9.46 -3.25
C SER A 63 6.51 8.87 -2.04
N ASN A 64 7.65 8.20 -2.27
CA ASN A 64 8.54 7.78 -1.18
C ASN A 64 9.37 8.94 -0.65
N THR A 65 9.73 9.89 -1.52
CA THR A 65 10.65 10.99 -1.20
C THR A 65 10.39 12.18 -2.13
N PRO A 66 10.68 13.40 -1.70
CA PRO A 66 10.72 14.53 -2.62
C PRO A 66 11.76 14.34 -3.73
N PRO A 67 11.58 14.94 -4.92
CA PRO A 67 12.63 15.00 -5.93
C PRO A 67 13.96 15.49 -5.36
N VAL A 68 15.07 14.85 -5.74
CA VAL A 68 16.41 15.14 -5.19
C VAL A 68 16.82 16.61 -5.34
N GLN A 69 16.30 17.31 -6.34
CA GLN A 69 16.52 18.75 -6.57
C GLN A 69 15.91 19.60 -5.45
N TYR A 70 14.89 19.10 -4.78
CA TYR A 70 14.19 19.82 -3.69
C TYR A 70 14.71 19.44 -2.30
N THR A 71 15.56 18.42 -2.18
CA THR A 71 16.08 17.95 -0.89
C THR A 71 17.34 18.70 -0.45
N SER A 72 17.51 18.89 0.85
CA SER A 72 18.65 19.61 1.45
C SER A 72 19.96 18.86 1.31
N ASN A 73 19.92 17.53 1.30
CA ASN A 73 21.08 16.66 1.14
C ASN A 73 21.31 16.22 -0.33
N GLY A 74 20.44 16.61 -1.27
CA GLY A 74 20.52 16.21 -2.68
C GLY A 74 20.33 14.71 -2.91
N LYS A 75 19.68 13.99 -1.98
CA LYS A 75 19.48 12.54 -2.02
C LYS A 75 18.00 12.16 -2.01
N GLY A 76 17.71 10.98 -2.55
CA GLY A 76 16.39 10.37 -2.48
C GLY A 76 16.08 9.68 -1.14
N PHE A 77 16.93 9.81 -0.13
CA PHE A 77 16.67 9.34 1.23
C PHE A 77 16.98 10.43 2.24
N SER A 78 16.18 10.55 3.29
CA SER A 78 16.25 11.71 4.18
C SER A 78 17.47 11.68 5.09
N ASN A 79 17.80 10.54 5.69
CA ASN A 79 18.89 10.38 6.66
C ASN A 79 18.90 11.48 7.74
N SER A 80 17.73 11.89 8.19
CA SER A 80 17.51 13.03 9.08
C SER A 80 16.77 12.66 10.38
N GLY A 81 16.80 11.38 10.74
CA GLY A 81 16.29 10.92 12.05
C GLY A 81 14.77 10.90 12.17
N GLY A 82 14.03 10.83 11.06
CA GLY A 82 12.57 10.77 11.05
C GLY A 82 11.88 12.10 10.67
N ILE A 83 12.66 13.13 10.32
CA ILE A 83 12.14 14.37 9.72
C ILE A 83 12.45 14.41 8.23
N SER A 84 11.76 15.29 7.50
CA SER A 84 11.95 15.42 6.07
C SER A 84 13.29 16.09 5.71
N ASN A 85 13.85 15.68 4.57
CA ASN A 85 14.95 16.39 3.93
C ASN A 85 14.47 17.42 2.88
N LEU A 86 13.17 17.62 2.73
CA LEU A 86 12.62 18.65 1.86
C LEU A 86 13.04 20.03 2.37
N LYS A 87 13.60 20.85 1.49
CA LYS A 87 13.94 22.24 1.82
C LYS A 87 12.67 23.03 2.19
N ASP A 88 12.75 23.88 3.21
CA ASP A 88 11.60 24.61 3.74
C ASP A 88 10.87 25.46 2.70
N GLU A 89 11.61 26.05 1.76
CA GLU A 89 11.09 26.84 0.65
C GLU A 89 10.51 26.01 -0.51
N ARG A 90 10.57 24.67 -0.47
CA ARG A 90 10.19 23.78 -1.58
C ARG A 90 8.86 23.02 -1.38
N TYR A 91 8.15 23.25 -0.29
CA TYR A 91 6.86 22.56 -0.06
C TYR A 91 5.84 22.83 -1.15
N THR A 92 5.68 24.09 -1.57
CA THR A 92 4.77 24.48 -2.66
C THR A 92 5.22 23.88 -4.01
N ASP A 93 6.54 23.83 -4.27
CA ASP A 93 7.07 23.25 -5.52
C ASP A 93 6.85 21.74 -5.57
N PHE A 94 7.05 21.05 -4.45
CA PHE A 94 6.81 19.61 -4.38
C PHE A 94 5.32 19.26 -4.53
N ALA A 95 4.45 20.02 -3.88
CA ALA A 95 3.01 19.87 -4.05
C ALA A 95 2.57 20.10 -5.50
N ARG A 96 3.12 21.12 -6.15
CA ARG A 96 2.87 21.42 -7.57
C ARG A 96 3.37 20.29 -8.47
N TYR A 97 4.58 19.77 -8.24
CA TYR A 97 5.13 18.64 -8.99
C TYR A 97 4.17 17.44 -8.98
N MET A 98 3.68 17.03 -7.80
CA MET A 98 2.74 15.93 -7.69
C MET A 98 1.42 16.21 -8.43
N SER A 99 0.91 17.41 -8.29
CA SER A 99 -0.32 17.85 -8.97
C SER A 99 -0.15 17.91 -10.50
N ASP A 100 0.99 18.38 -11.00
CA ASP A 100 1.28 18.46 -12.43
C ASP A 100 1.41 17.08 -13.06
N VAL A 101 2.04 16.12 -12.37
CA VAL A 101 2.09 14.72 -12.82
C VAL A 101 0.68 14.11 -12.83
N ALA A 102 -0.11 14.34 -11.79
CA ALA A 102 -1.50 13.89 -11.77
C ALA A 102 -2.31 14.48 -12.94
N LYS A 103 -2.16 15.79 -13.19
CA LYS A 103 -2.83 16.48 -14.31
C LYS A 103 -2.45 15.91 -15.65
N TYR A 104 -1.17 15.62 -15.86
CA TYR A 104 -0.72 14.96 -17.08
C TYR A 104 -1.47 13.65 -17.32
N TYR A 105 -1.50 12.77 -16.33
CA TYR A 105 -2.16 11.47 -16.47
C TYR A 105 -3.69 11.59 -16.60
N VAL A 106 -4.33 12.49 -15.86
CA VAL A 106 -5.77 12.75 -16.01
C VAL A 106 -6.10 13.22 -17.44
N ASN A 107 -5.29 14.11 -17.99
CA ASN A 107 -5.48 14.62 -19.37
C ASN A 107 -5.27 13.52 -20.43
N GLU A 108 -4.37 12.55 -20.16
CA GLU A 108 -4.17 11.36 -21.00
C GLU A 108 -5.27 10.29 -20.77
N GLY A 109 -6.29 10.61 -19.96
CA GLY A 109 -7.44 9.76 -19.70
C GLY A 109 -7.14 8.56 -18.78
N TYR A 110 -6.15 8.66 -17.92
CA TYR A 110 -5.92 7.66 -16.86
C TYR A 110 -6.82 7.93 -15.64
N PRO A 111 -7.36 6.91 -15.00
CA PRO A 111 -8.24 7.04 -13.84
C PRO A 111 -7.45 7.32 -12.55
N VAL A 112 -6.71 8.43 -12.51
CA VAL A 112 -6.05 8.89 -11.29
C VAL A 112 -7.13 9.37 -10.32
N THR A 113 -7.13 8.81 -9.12
CA THR A 113 -8.14 9.09 -8.09
C THR A 113 -7.54 9.74 -6.85
N HIS A 114 -6.29 9.42 -6.52
CA HIS A 114 -5.65 9.91 -5.31
C HIS A 114 -4.17 10.23 -5.53
N ILE A 115 -3.66 11.14 -4.70
CA ILE A 115 -2.23 11.33 -4.44
C ILE A 115 -1.95 10.99 -2.98
N SER A 116 -0.98 10.11 -2.74
CA SER A 116 -0.40 9.81 -1.44
C SER A 116 0.95 10.50 -1.33
N PRO A 117 1.04 11.63 -0.58
CA PRO A 117 2.20 12.52 -0.67
C PRO A 117 3.44 12.06 0.06
N VAL A 118 3.29 11.07 0.96
CA VAL A 118 4.37 10.52 1.79
C VAL A 118 4.25 9.01 1.85
N ASN A 119 5.31 8.33 2.32
CA ASN A 119 5.30 6.89 2.60
C ASN A 119 6.10 6.60 3.86
N GLU A 120 5.51 5.82 4.78
CA GLU A 120 6.11 5.44 6.08
C GLU A 120 6.81 6.61 6.79
N PRO A 121 6.09 7.70 7.05
CA PRO A 121 6.69 8.93 7.58
C PRO A 121 7.42 8.74 8.92
N GLN A 122 7.12 7.67 9.66
CA GLN A 122 7.75 7.36 10.95
C GLN A 122 9.13 6.72 10.82
N TYR A 123 9.52 6.28 9.63
CA TYR A 123 10.79 5.60 9.41
C TYR A 123 11.92 6.59 9.10
N LYS A 124 13.14 6.24 9.48
CA LYS A 124 14.30 7.17 9.37
C LYS A 124 14.85 7.32 7.97
N TRP A 125 14.69 6.29 7.14
CA TRP A 125 15.17 6.27 5.75
C TRP A 125 16.64 6.68 5.60
N ASP A 126 17.52 5.87 6.19
CA ASP A 126 18.95 6.19 6.28
C ASP A 126 19.71 5.92 4.97
N SER A 127 19.30 4.89 4.22
CA SER A 127 19.91 4.46 2.95
C SER A 127 19.15 3.26 2.35
N GLY A 128 19.71 2.68 1.30
CA GLY A 128 19.22 1.40 0.73
C GLY A 128 18.13 1.54 -0.32
N GLN A 129 17.27 2.52 -0.18
CA GLN A 129 16.21 2.87 -1.15
C GLN A 129 15.76 4.32 -0.96
N GLU A 130 14.94 4.82 -1.87
CA GLU A 130 14.29 6.12 -1.68
C GLU A 130 13.30 6.10 -0.51
N GLY A 131 13.28 7.18 0.26
CA GLY A 131 12.36 7.38 1.37
C GLY A 131 12.61 8.66 2.15
N SER A 132 11.59 9.21 2.78
CA SER A 132 11.70 10.39 3.64
C SER A 132 10.88 10.22 4.90
N GLY A 133 11.51 10.50 6.06
CA GLY A 133 10.80 10.69 7.32
C GLY A 133 9.98 11.99 7.30
N TRP A 134 8.90 12.03 8.09
CA TRP A 134 8.03 13.21 8.20
C TRP A 134 7.33 13.22 9.55
N THR A 135 7.37 14.34 10.24
CA THR A 135 6.50 14.57 11.39
C THR A 135 5.06 14.84 10.95
N ASN A 136 4.10 14.67 11.85
CA ASN A 136 2.69 15.01 11.58
C ASN A 136 2.52 16.48 11.15
N ASP A 137 3.31 17.42 11.70
CA ASP A 137 3.28 18.83 11.31
C ASP A 137 3.76 19.02 9.86
N GLU A 138 4.86 18.39 9.49
CA GLU A 138 5.40 18.44 8.13
C GLU A 138 4.43 17.82 7.10
N VAL A 139 3.82 16.67 7.43
CA VAL A 139 2.80 16.02 6.57
C VAL A 139 1.58 16.93 6.42
N ALA A 140 1.07 17.50 7.52
CA ALA A 140 -0.08 18.40 7.47
C ALA A 140 0.20 19.66 6.64
N ARG A 141 1.42 20.21 6.74
CA ARG A 141 1.86 21.34 5.92
C ARG A 141 1.87 20.96 4.44
N LEU A 142 2.50 19.82 4.07
CA LEU A 142 2.57 19.36 2.70
C LEU A 142 1.16 19.11 2.11
N ILE A 143 0.27 18.52 2.89
CA ILE A 143 -1.11 18.23 2.45
C ILE A 143 -1.87 19.55 2.16
N ARG A 144 -1.68 20.61 2.94
CA ARG A 144 -2.30 21.93 2.67
C ARG A 144 -1.79 22.54 1.36
N GLU A 145 -0.49 22.46 1.09
CA GLU A 145 0.08 22.90 -0.17
C GLU A 145 -0.45 22.06 -1.34
N LEU A 146 -0.60 20.76 -1.15
CA LEU A 146 -1.11 19.85 -2.17
C LEU A 146 -2.60 20.09 -2.46
N ASP A 147 -3.43 20.33 -1.44
CA ASP A 147 -4.84 20.70 -1.61
C ASP A 147 -4.99 21.98 -2.46
N THR A 148 -4.13 22.96 -2.20
CA THR A 148 -4.06 24.21 -2.98
C THR A 148 -3.62 23.94 -4.43
N ALA A 149 -2.62 23.10 -4.63
CA ALA A 149 -2.10 22.76 -5.95
C ALA A 149 -3.13 21.99 -6.79
N ILE A 150 -3.80 21.00 -6.22
CA ILE A 150 -4.87 20.22 -6.88
C ILE A 150 -6.04 21.11 -7.26
N THR A 151 -6.48 22.00 -6.34
CA THR A 151 -7.54 22.99 -6.59
C THR A 151 -7.16 23.91 -7.75
N SER A 152 -5.94 24.46 -7.73
CA SER A 152 -5.43 25.36 -8.78
C SER A 152 -5.29 24.67 -10.14
N ALA A 153 -4.99 23.38 -10.15
CA ALA A 153 -4.92 22.57 -11.37
C ALA A 153 -6.29 22.20 -11.93
N GLY A 154 -7.38 22.42 -11.18
CA GLY A 154 -8.75 22.06 -11.57
C GLY A 154 -9.01 20.55 -11.57
N LEU A 155 -8.31 19.80 -10.73
CA LEU A 155 -8.42 18.35 -10.68
C LEU A 155 -9.49 17.89 -9.67
N SER A 156 -10.20 16.81 -10.01
CA SER A 156 -11.18 16.15 -9.13
C SER A 156 -10.59 14.84 -8.59
N ILE A 157 -9.48 14.94 -7.88
CA ILE A 157 -8.78 13.83 -7.23
C ILE A 157 -8.64 14.14 -5.74
N ASP A 158 -8.45 13.11 -4.94
CA ASP A 158 -8.36 13.26 -3.49
C ASP A 158 -6.91 13.00 -2.99
N ILE A 159 -6.61 13.52 -1.80
CA ILE A 159 -5.35 13.26 -1.08
C ILE A 159 -5.61 12.08 -0.17
N LEU A 160 -4.67 11.12 -0.17
CA LEU A 160 -4.68 9.96 0.71
C LEU A 160 -3.69 10.19 1.85
N PRO A 161 -4.13 10.65 3.04
CA PRO A 161 -3.26 10.92 4.17
C PRO A 161 -2.95 9.65 4.95
N GLY A 162 -1.81 9.65 5.67
CA GLY A 162 -1.40 8.59 6.59
C GLY A 162 -0.15 7.88 6.13
N GLU A 163 -0.30 6.73 5.47
CA GLU A 163 0.80 5.85 5.03
C GLU A 163 1.74 5.44 6.17
N SER A 164 1.19 5.33 7.39
CA SER A 164 1.98 4.87 8.53
C SER A 164 2.49 3.46 8.31
N GLY A 165 3.75 3.18 8.63
CA GLY A 165 4.41 1.90 8.41
C GLY A 165 3.79 0.73 9.18
N ASP A 166 3.07 1.03 10.28
CA ASP A 166 2.14 0.10 10.91
C ASP A 166 0.90 0.84 11.46
N TYR A 167 -0.16 0.07 11.68
CA TYR A 167 -1.44 0.59 12.14
C TYR A 167 -1.41 1.27 13.51
N GLU A 168 -0.48 0.91 14.39
CA GLU A 168 -0.47 1.42 15.76
C GLU A 168 -0.16 2.92 15.79
N TYR A 169 0.65 3.43 14.86
CA TYR A 169 0.91 4.87 14.73
C TYR A 169 -0.36 5.67 14.43
N LEU A 170 -1.34 5.06 13.78
CA LEU A 170 -2.58 5.74 13.42
C LEU A 170 -3.39 6.13 14.66
N TYR A 171 -3.42 5.31 15.72
CA TYR A 171 -4.40 5.47 16.80
C TYR A 171 -3.82 5.58 18.20
N LYS A 172 -2.53 5.39 18.40
CA LYS A 172 -1.93 5.48 19.73
C LYS A 172 -0.55 6.12 19.69
N PHE A 173 -0.06 6.52 20.87
CA PHE A 173 1.35 6.87 21.04
C PHE A 173 2.25 5.66 20.77
N LYS A 174 3.24 5.85 19.91
CA LYS A 174 4.27 4.87 19.60
C LYS A 174 5.59 5.58 19.28
N ASN A 175 6.62 5.29 20.05
CA ASN A 175 7.96 5.86 19.99
C ASN A 175 8.04 7.34 20.37
N ASP A 176 7.38 8.23 19.65
CA ASP A 176 7.37 9.67 19.91
C ASP A 176 6.03 10.34 19.51
N ALA A 177 5.81 11.56 19.97
CA ALA A 177 4.57 12.30 19.75
C ALA A 177 4.46 12.87 18.33
N ALA A 178 5.60 13.18 17.70
CA ALA A 178 5.61 13.87 16.41
C ALA A 178 5.12 12.95 15.25
N HIS A 179 5.19 11.63 15.45
CA HIS A 179 4.83 10.61 14.46
C HIS A 179 3.61 9.76 14.84
N SER A 180 3.04 9.97 16.04
CA SER A 180 2.01 9.12 16.62
C SER A 180 0.62 9.74 16.57
N ASN A 181 -0.41 8.93 16.89
CA ASN A 181 -1.80 9.38 16.96
C ASN A 181 -2.27 10.15 15.73
N VAL A 182 -1.93 9.65 14.55
CA VAL A 182 -2.13 10.34 13.25
C VAL A 182 -3.60 10.67 13.00
N LEU A 183 -4.55 9.78 13.39
CA LEU A 183 -5.99 10.06 13.34
C LEU A 183 -6.36 11.32 14.16
N SER A 184 -5.88 11.39 15.39
CA SER A 184 -6.12 12.54 16.24
C SER A 184 -5.45 13.81 15.68
N ALA A 185 -4.21 13.71 15.23
CA ALA A 185 -3.47 14.83 14.65
C ALA A 185 -4.21 15.44 13.45
N PHE A 186 -4.69 14.60 12.53
CA PHE A 186 -5.24 15.06 11.25
C PHE A 186 -6.73 15.37 11.29
N PHE A 187 -7.50 14.76 12.21
CA PHE A 187 -8.96 14.87 12.20
C PHE A 187 -9.56 15.50 13.47
N THR A 188 -8.75 15.98 14.43
CA THR A 188 -9.25 16.79 15.56
C THR A 188 -9.32 18.26 15.17
N PRO A 189 -10.52 18.87 15.07
CA PRO A 189 -10.63 20.29 14.76
C PRO A 189 -9.91 21.17 15.80
N GLY A 190 -9.24 22.23 15.31
CA GLY A 190 -8.55 23.20 16.16
C GLY A 190 -7.10 22.85 16.51
N THR A 191 -6.57 21.70 16.11
CA THR A 191 -5.14 21.41 16.20
C THR A 191 -4.36 22.06 15.04
N SER A 192 -3.06 22.30 15.22
CA SER A 192 -2.19 22.85 14.16
C SER A 192 -2.08 21.91 12.95
N THR A 193 -2.26 20.62 13.19
CA THR A 193 -2.15 19.55 12.17
C THR A 193 -3.49 19.18 11.53
N TYR A 194 -4.61 19.82 11.94
CA TYR A 194 -5.93 19.52 11.39
C TYR A 194 -6.00 19.77 9.88
N ILE A 195 -6.37 18.73 9.13
CA ILE A 195 -6.54 18.76 7.66
C ILE A 195 -7.93 18.34 7.19
N GLY A 196 -8.81 17.92 8.13
CA GLY A 196 -10.13 17.38 7.80
C GLY A 196 -11.13 18.37 7.19
N ASN A 197 -10.76 19.67 7.06
CA ASN A 197 -11.54 20.73 6.42
C ASN A 197 -11.07 21.09 5.00
N LEU A 198 -10.03 20.43 4.51
CA LEU A 198 -9.50 20.68 3.18
C LEU A 198 -10.41 20.06 2.09
N THR A 199 -10.38 20.65 0.92
CA THR A 199 -11.28 20.28 -0.20
C THR A 199 -11.04 18.85 -0.69
N HIS A 200 -9.77 18.50 -0.84
CA HIS A 200 -9.31 17.22 -1.40
C HIS A 200 -8.95 16.18 -0.33
N VAL A 201 -9.14 16.49 0.95
CA VAL A 201 -9.02 15.50 2.04
C VAL A 201 -10.40 15.00 2.40
N LYS A 202 -10.66 13.74 2.10
CA LYS A 202 -11.90 13.07 2.52
C LYS A 202 -11.72 12.47 3.92
N LYS A 203 -12.80 11.97 4.49
CA LYS A 203 -12.76 11.19 5.73
C LYS A 203 -12.21 9.79 5.45
N LEU A 204 -10.94 9.73 5.09
CA LEU A 204 -10.20 8.56 4.68
C LEU A 204 -8.77 8.68 5.21
N ILE A 205 -8.24 7.58 5.74
CA ILE A 205 -6.85 7.45 6.13
C ILE A 205 -6.29 6.12 5.66
N CYS A 206 -5.01 6.08 5.34
CA CYS A 206 -4.35 4.83 5.01
C CYS A 206 -3.20 4.49 5.94
N GLY A 207 -2.87 3.22 5.98
CA GLY A 207 -1.72 2.71 6.71
C GLY A 207 -1.36 1.30 6.27
N HIS A 208 -0.14 0.92 6.61
CA HIS A 208 0.40 -0.39 6.36
C HIS A 208 0.05 -1.34 7.52
N SER A 209 -0.11 -2.61 7.24
CA SER A 209 -0.37 -3.60 8.28
C SER A 209 0.87 -4.37 8.73
N TYR A 210 2.07 -3.85 8.42
CA TYR A 210 3.34 -4.41 8.86
C TYR A 210 3.46 -4.45 10.38
N TRP A 211 4.21 -5.39 10.93
CA TRP A 211 4.54 -5.54 12.36
C TRP A 211 3.35 -5.76 13.30
N THR A 212 2.13 -5.78 12.75
CA THR A 212 0.86 -5.99 13.47
C THR A 212 0.16 -7.28 13.04
N ASP A 213 0.89 -8.17 12.42
CA ASP A 213 0.43 -9.38 11.73
C ASP A 213 1.02 -10.68 12.33
N GLY A 214 1.49 -10.66 13.57
CA GLY A 214 2.10 -11.81 14.24
C GLY A 214 1.09 -12.90 14.64
N THR A 215 0.56 -12.86 15.85
CA THR A 215 -0.42 -13.84 16.34
C THR A 215 -1.84 -13.48 15.93
N TRP A 216 -2.73 -14.48 15.83
CA TRP A 216 -4.15 -14.26 15.51
C TRP A 216 -4.83 -13.26 16.46
N ASP A 217 -4.66 -13.43 17.76
CA ASP A 217 -5.29 -12.54 18.74
C ASP A 217 -4.65 -11.16 18.77
N GLY A 218 -3.32 -11.08 18.64
CA GLY A 218 -2.60 -9.80 18.54
C GLY A 218 -3.04 -9.01 17.30
N MET A 219 -3.07 -9.68 16.14
CA MET A 219 -3.53 -9.12 14.88
C MET A 219 -4.96 -8.54 14.99
N ARG A 220 -5.88 -9.31 15.55
CA ARG A 220 -7.28 -8.92 15.73
C ARG A 220 -7.43 -7.76 16.72
N ASN A 221 -6.64 -7.75 17.80
CA ASN A 221 -6.69 -6.69 18.80
C ASN A 221 -6.27 -5.33 18.22
N VAL A 222 -5.18 -5.28 17.46
CA VAL A 222 -4.74 -4.06 16.77
C VAL A 222 -5.83 -3.53 15.83
N ARG A 223 -6.43 -4.40 15.03
CA ARG A 223 -7.47 -4.03 14.06
C ARG A 223 -8.76 -3.54 14.73
N LYS A 224 -9.14 -4.14 15.86
CA LYS A 224 -10.27 -3.64 16.65
C LYS A 224 -10.02 -2.23 17.19
N GLN A 225 -8.84 -1.98 17.75
CA GLN A 225 -8.48 -0.66 18.27
C GLN A 225 -8.43 0.38 17.15
N LEU A 226 -7.87 0.03 15.99
CA LEU A 226 -7.87 0.92 14.82
C LEU A 226 -9.28 1.25 14.36
N ALA A 227 -10.15 0.23 14.21
CA ALA A 227 -11.54 0.45 13.79
C ALA A 227 -12.31 1.35 14.77
N GLN A 228 -12.12 1.15 16.08
CA GLN A 228 -12.73 1.97 17.12
C GLN A 228 -12.23 3.43 17.05
N ALA A 229 -10.94 3.63 16.87
CA ALA A 229 -10.36 4.95 16.72
C ALA A 229 -10.85 5.66 15.46
N ALA A 230 -10.85 4.99 14.32
CA ALA A 230 -11.34 5.54 13.06
C ALA A 230 -12.82 5.93 13.14
N GLN A 231 -13.64 5.10 13.81
CA GLN A 231 -15.06 5.41 14.05
C GLN A 231 -15.26 6.68 14.85
N GLN A 232 -14.39 7.01 15.84
CA GLN A 232 -14.51 8.26 16.64
C GLN A 232 -14.35 9.50 15.77
N TYR A 233 -13.59 9.43 14.68
CA TYR A 233 -13.38 10.52 13.73
C TYR A 233 -14.27 10.43 12.50
N ASP A 234 -15.11 9.38 12.39
CA ASP A 234 -15.91 9.08 11.21
C ASP A 234 -15.04 8.97 9.94
N VAL A 235 -13.93 8.23 10.04
CA VAL A 235 -12.91 8.09 9.01
C VAL A 235 -12.85 6.66 8.50
N GLU A 236 -12.87 6.49 7.18
CA GLU A 236 -12.65 5.24 6.47
C GLU A 236 -11.18 4.84 6.49
N ILE A 237 -10.88 3.55 6.47
CA ILE A 237 -9.51 3.05 6.51
C ILE A 237 -9.19 2.31 5.21
N TRP A 238 -8.02 2.62 4.62
CA TRP A 238 -7.40 1.79 3.59
C TRP A 238 -6.14 1.12 4.14
N GLN A 239 -5.99 -0.15 3.84
CA GLN A 239 -4.71 -0.82 3.96
C GLN A 239 -3.96 -0.59 2.64
N SER A 240 -2.90 0.22 2.69
CA SER A 240 -2.21 0.71 1.50
C SER A 240 -0.97 -0.08 1.13
N GLU A 241 -0.41 -0.87 2.06
CA GLU A 241 0.76 -1.68 1.78
C GLU A 241 0.95 -2.83 2.78
N TRP A 242 1.19 -4.03 2.27
CA TRP A 242 1.66 -5.17 3.05
C TRP A 242 2.37 -6.20 2.17
N SER A 243 3.43 -6.77 2.71
CA SER A 243 4.04 -8.05 2.34
C SER A 243 4.64 -8.67 3.60
N MET A 244 5.10 -9.90 3.54
CA MET A 244 5.69 -10.57 4.69
C MET A 244 7.12 -10.07 4.94
N LEU A 245 7.26 -8.91 5.61
CA LEU A 245 8.55 -8.25 5.82
C LEU A 245 9.40 -8.87 6.91
N GLY A 246 8.82 -9.28 8.02
CA GLY A 246 9.58 -9.52 9.24
C GLY A 246 10.35 -10.82 9.27
N ASP A 247 11.51 -10.80 9.89
CA ASP A 247 12.21 -12.00 10.35
C ASP A 247 11.61 -12.52 11.68
N GLY A 248 10.70 -11.75 12.27
CA GLY A 248 10.04 -12.04 13.55
C GLY A 248 8.78 -12.91 13.48
N TYR A 249 8.46 -13.49 12.34
CA TYR A 249 7.37 -14.49 12.22
C TYR A 249 7.74 -15.86 12.83
N SER A 250 8.66 -15.86 13.77
CA SER A 250 8.90 -16.97 14.68
C SER A 250 7.82 -17.12 15.76
N SER A 251 6.70 -16.38 15.64
CA SER A 251 5.54 -16.60 16.48
C SER A 251 5.01 -18.01 16.25
N SER A 252 4.48 -18.62 17.30
CA SER A 252 3.93 -19.98 17.33
C SER A 252 2.87 -20.30 16.25
N GLU A 253 2.48 -19.33 15.45
CA GLU A 253 1.43 -19.46 14.42
C GLU A 253 1.96 -19.48 12.98
N PHE A 254 3.28 -19.34 12.79
CA PHE A 254 3.94 -19.50 11.51
C PHE A 254 5.11 -20.47 11.65
N ILE A 255 5.25 -21.39 10.70
CA ILE A 255 6.24 -22.48 10.81
C ILE A 255 7.70 -22.01 10.65
N GLY A 256 7.92 -20.72 10.40
CA GLY A 256 9.21 -20.12 10.12
C GLY A 256 9.62 -20.24 8.64
N TYR A 257 10.44 -19.29 8.19
CA TYR A 257 10.81 -19.19 6.77
C TYR A 257 11.58 -20.40 6.24
N ASP A 258 12.42 -21.04 7.06
CA ASP A 258 13.23 -22.17 6.62
C ASP A 258 12.37 -23.38 6.24
N GLN A 259 11.26 -23.57 6.93
CA GLN A 259 10.33 -24.69 6.72
C GLN A 259 9.16 -24.32 5.80
N ALA A 260 8.78 -23.02 5.74
CA ALA A 260 7.65 -22.56 4.96
C ALA A 260 7.86 -22.76 3.45
N THR A 261 6.80 -23.15 2.78
CA THR A 261 6.70 -23.08 1.34
C THR A 261 6.23 -21.69 0.88
N GLU A 262 6.34 -21.39 -0.42
CA GLU A 262 5.73 -20.18 -0.98
C GLU A 262 4.20 -20.15 -0.76
N MET A 263 3.55 -21.31 -0.69
CA MET A 263 2.11 -21.43 -0.42
C MET A 263 1.78 -21.09 1.03
N ASP A 264 2.61 -21.49 1.99
CA ASP A 264 2.40 -21.12 3.40
C ASP A 264 2.44 -19.60 3.59
N ILE A 265 3.37 -18.93 2.91
CA ILE A 265 3.48 -17.47 2.88
C ILE A 265 2.21 -16.84 2.27
N ALA A 266 1.75 -17.37 1.14
CA ALA A 266 0.56 -16.89 0.45
C ALA A 266 -0.71 -17.06 1.30
N LEU A 267 -0.87 -18.20 1.96
CA LEU A 267 -2.01 -18.45 2.86
C LEU A 267 -1.94 -17.59 4.12
N TYR A 268 -0.73 -17.28 4.62
CA TYR A 268 -0.58 -16.32 5.71
C TYR A 268 -1.03 -14.91 5.30
N MET A 269 -0.71 -14.48 4.06
CA MET A 269 -1.27 -13.24 3.52
C MET A 269 -2.80 -13.25 3.56
N SER A 270 -3.46 -14.35 3.21
CA SER A 270 -4.91 -14.47 3.31
C SER A 270 -5.43 -14.23 4.74
N LYS A 271 -4.67 -14.67 5.77
CA LYS A 271 -4.97 -14.40 7.17
C LYS A 271 -4.93 -12.92 7.49
N VAL A 272 -3.94 -12.19 6.95
CA VAL A 272 -3.82 -10.74 7.10
C VAL A 272 -4.98 -10.03 6.39
N ILE A 273 -5.22 -10.35 5.11
CA ILE A 273 -6.34 -9.80 4.32
C ILE A 273 -7.67 -9.99 5.05
N HIS A 274 -7.94 -11.20 5.53
CA HIS A 274 -9.17 -11.51 6.24
C HIS A 274 -9.38 -10.59 7.46
N ASN A 275 -8.36 -10.43 8.30
CA ASN A 275 -8.47 -9.62 9.51
C ASN A 275 -8.54 -8.11 9.19
N ASP A 276 -7.83 -7.64 8.17
CA ASP A 276 -7.94 -6.25 7.70
C ASP A 276 -9.36 -5.96 7.20
N LEU A 277 -9.91 -6.82 6.35
CA LEU A 277 -11.25 -6.64 5.78
C LEU A 277 -12.38 -6.83 6.82
N THR A 278 -12.25 -7.79 7.76
CA THR A 278 -13.35 -8.18 8.64
C THR A 278 -13.32 -7.49 10.00
N ILE A 279 -12.16 -7.17 10.53
CA ILE A 279 -11.97 -6.59 11.87
C ILE A 279 -11.65 -5.11 11.79
N ALA A 280 -10.64 -4.70 11.01
CA ALA A 280 -10.37 -3.27 10.79
C ALA A 280 -11.45 -2.63 9.91
N GLY A 281 -12.10 -3.41 9.04
CA GLY A 281 -13.13 -2.92 8.14
C GLY A 281 -12.57 -2.08 7.00
N VAL A 282 -11.33 -2.36 6.57
CA VAL A 282 -10.72 -1.62 5.46
C VAL A 282 -11.53 -1.81 4.16
N SER A 283 -11.65 -0.75 3.40
CA SER A 283 -12.37 -0.75 2.11
C SER A 283 -11.45 -0.88 0.90
N SER A 284 -10.15 -0.81 1.11
CA SER A 284 -9.12 -1.10 0.12
C SER A 284 -7.97 -1.89 0.76
N TRP A 285 -7.37 -2.79 -0.02
CA TRP A 285 -6.21 -3.57 0.41
C TRP A 285 -5.19 -3.68 -0.72
N SER A 286 -3.92 -3.37 -0.44
CA SER A 286 -2.83 -3.33 -1.41
C SER A 286 -1.65 -4.17 -0.96
N TYR A 287 -1.04 -4.86 -1.94
CA TYR A 287 0.14 -5.67 -1.74
C TYR A 287 1.41 -4.94 -2.22
N TRP A 288 2.50 -5.08 -1.48
CA TRP A 288 3.84 -4.67 -1.88
C TRP A 288 4.71 -5.90 -2.18
N THR A 289 5.14 -6.18 -3.40
CA THR A 289 4.99 -5.40 -4.62
C THR A 289 4.53 -6.31 -5.76
N SER A 290 4.04 -5.73 -6.85
CA SER A 290 3.52 -6.53 -7.97
C SER A 290 4.61 -7.40 -8.61
N MET A 291 5.81 -6.84 -8.82
CA MET A 291 6.94 -7.57 -9.39
C MET A 291 8.26 -6.95 -8.96
N ASP A 292 9.25 -7.79 -8.74
CA ASP A 292 10.64 -7.43 -8.47
C ASP A 292 11.53 -8.66 -8.66
N ILE A 293 12.83 -8.48 -8.51
CA ILE A 293 13.80 -9.56 -8.48
C ILE A 293 13.78 -10.29 -7.13
N PRO A 294 14.02 -11.61 -7.07
CA PRO A 294 13.79 -12.42 -5.86
C PRO A 294 14.82 -12.21 -4.75
N ARG A 295 15.93 -11.54 -5.00
CA ARG A 295 17.04 -11.37 -4.04
C ARG A 295 16.68 -10.62 -2.76
N TRP A 296 15.58 -9.84 -2.77
CA TRP A 296 15.16 -9.04 -1.62
C TRP A 296 14.27 -9.77 -0.63
N GLY A 297 13.68 -10.87 -1.03
CA GLY A 297 12.75 -11.58 -0.17
C GLY A 297 12.87 -13.10 -0.30
N HIS A 298 13.38 -13.75 0.77
CA HIS A 298 13.44 -15.21 0.82
C HIS A 298 12.09 -15.83 0.43
N LYS A 299 12.13 -16.84 -0.44
CA LYS A 299 10.93 -17.55 -0.97
C LYS A 299 9.89 -16.61 -1.58
N ASN A 300 10.34 -15.57 -2.27
CA ASN A 300 9.46 -14.62 -2.98
C ASN A 300 8.41 -13.92 -2.10
N ARG A 301 8.66 -13.80 -0.81
CA ARG A 301 7.70 -13.27 0.19
C ARG A 301 7.22 -11.84 -0.05
N PHE A 302 7.89 -11.10 -0.94
CA PHE A 302 7.52 -9.72 -1.31
C PHE A 302 6.89 -9.59 -2.69
N LEU A 303 6.74 -10.71 -3.43
CA LEU A 303 6.45 -10.67 -4.84
C LEU A 303 5.14 -11.36 -5.20
N LEU A 304 4.34 -10.72 -6.05
CA LEU A 304 3.28 -11.41 -6.79
C LEU A 304 3.85 -12.10 -8.03
N ILE A 305 4.82 -11.44 -8.68
CA ILE A 305 5.53 -11.97 -9.84
C ILE A 305 7.03 -11.81 -9.58
N SER A 306 7.76 -12.91 -9.61
CA SER A 306 9.21 -12.94 -9.52
C SER A 306 9.82 -12.71 -10.91
N LEU A 307 10.73 -11.74 -11.01
CA LEU A 307 11.54 -11.50 -12.20
C LEU A 307 12.88 -12.20 -12.00
N GLU A 308 13.17 -13.22 -12.81
CA GLU A 308 14.30 -14.13 -12.62
C GLU A 308 15.37 -13.86 -13.68
N PRO A 309 16.49 -13.15 -13.33
CA PRO A 309 17.60 -12.96 -14.25
C PRO A 309 18.23 -14.30 -14.67
N SER A 310 18.66 -14.43 -15.92
CA SER A 310 19.24 -15.68 -16.46
C SER A 310 20.56 -16.05 -15.82
N ASP A 311 21.31 -15.09 -15.29
CA ASP A 311 22.60 -15.28 -14.63
C ASP A 311 22.49 -15.37 -13.07
N GLY A 312 21.30 -15.70 -12.56
CA GLY A 312 21.02 -15.95 -11.14
C GLY A 312 20.42 -14.75 -10.42
N VAL A 313 20.13 -14.93 -9.11
CA VAL A 313 19.38 -13.94 -8.30
C VAL A 313 20.04 -12.56 -8.17
N TYR A 314 21.34 -12.47 -8.39
CA TYR A 314 22.10 -11.21 -8.43
C TYR A 314 22.38 -10.74 -9.85
N GLY A 315 21.82 -11.40 -10.84
CA GLY A 315 21.98 -11.07 -12.25
C GLY A 315 21.24 -9.81 -12.67
N ASP A 316 21.42 -9.46 -13.91
CA ASP A 316 20.87 -8.25 -14.52
C ASP A 316 19.66 -8.58 -15.38
N ILE A 317 18.46 -8.38 -14.81
CA ILE A 317 17.19 -8.62 -15.51
C ILE A 317 17.00 -7.74 -16.76
N GLU A 318 17.71 -6.63 -16.86
CA GLU A 318 17.66 -5.76 -18.05
C GLU A 318 18.33 -6.40 -19.26
N LYS A 319 19.24 -7.39 -19.03
CA LYS A 319 19.91 -8.12 -20.10
C LYS A 319 19.08 -9.29 -20.58
N GLU A 320 18.72 -10.17 -19.67
CA GLU A 320 17.97 -11.38 -19.99
C GLU A 320 17.35 -11.98 -18.71
N GLY A 321 16.18 -12.59 -18.85
CA GLY A 321 15.52 -13.27 -17.74
C GLY A 321 14.16 -13.83 -18.09
N THR A 322 13.54 -14.45 -17.10
CA THR A 322 12.17 -14.96 -17.15
C THR A 322 11.34 -14.36 -16.04
N TYR A 323 10.08 -14.74 -15.96
CA TYR A 323 9.21 -14.38 -14.84
C TYR A 323 8.41 -15.58 -14.36
N LYS A 324 8.04 -15.56 -13.09
CA LYS A 324 7.24 -16.59 -12.45
C LYS A 324 6.13 -15.96 -11.61
N ALA A 325 4.89 -16.37 -11.83
CA ALA A 325 3.79 -16.05 -10.93
C ALA A 325 3.95 -16.84 -9.63
N THR A 326 3.87 -16.16 -8.50
CA THR A 326 3.98 -16.79 -7.18
C THR A 326 2.61 -17.28 -6.68
N PRO A 327 2.53 -18.20 -5.71
CA PRO A 327 1.29 -18.56 -5.03
C PRO A 327 0.57 -17.34 -4.43
N THR A 328 1.31 -16.32 -3.99
CA THR A 328 0.77 -15.06 -3.43
C THR A 328 -0.12 -14.33 -4.44
N LEU A 329 0.25 -14.32 -5.74
CA LEU A 329 -0.60 -13.75 -6.79
C LEU A 329 -1.96 -14.45 -6.86
N TRP A 330 -1.97 -15.77 -6.80
CA TRP A 330 -3.19 -16.57 -6.91
C TRP A 330 -4.07 -16.45 -5.67
N VAL A 331 -3.48 -16.44 -4.49
CA VAL A 331 -4.23 -16.23 -3.23
C VAL A 331 -4.85 -14.83 -3.19
N LEU A 332 -4.11 -13.78 -3.57
CA LEU A 332 -4.67 -12.44 -3.73
C LEU A 332 -5.79 -12.42 -4.78
N GLY A 333 -5.61 -13.18 -5.85
CA GLY A 333 -6.60 -13.34 -6.93
C GLY A 333 -7.94 -13.87 -6.44
N ASN A 334 -7.97 -14.74 -5.42
CA ASN A 334 -9.21 -15.24 -4.83
C ASN A 334 -10.06 -14.14 -4.18
N TYR A 335 -9.44 -13.05 -3.75
CA TYR A 335 -10.15 -11.85 -3.31
C TYR A 335 -10.43 -10.91 -4.48
N SER A 336 -9.39 -10.44 -5.16
CA SER A 336 -9.47 -9.33 -6.11
C SER A 336 -10.21 -9.64 -7.41
N LEU A 337 -10.23 -10.91 -7.85
CA LEU A 337 -10.94 -11.33 -9.06
C LEU A 337 -12.46 -11.37 -8.83
N PHE A 338 -12.89 -11.83 -7.66
CA PHE A 338 -14.29 -12.10 -7.37
C PHE A 338 -14.98 -10.97 -6.58
N ILE A 339 -14.27 -10.34 -5.63
CA ILE A 339 -14.78 -9.21 -4.86
C ILE A 339 -14.45 -7.93 -5.63
N ARG A 340 -15.45 -7.39 -6.33
CA ARG A 340 -15.24 -6.23 -7.21
C ARG A 340 -15.66 -4.93 -6.51
N PRO A 341 -15.21 -3.75 -7.00
CA PRO A 341 -15.65 -2.47 -6.45
C PRO A 341 -17.15 -2.38 -6.27
N GLY A 342 -17.59 -1.89 -5.11
CA GLY A 342 -19.00 -1.78 -4.74
C GLY A 342 -19.59 -3.01 -4.06
N TYR A 343 -18.89 -4.14 -3.99
CA TYR A 343 -19.31 -5.26 -3.16
C TYR A 343 -19.32 -4.86 -1.69
N ARG A 344 -20.30 -5.37 -0.93
CA ARG A 344 -20.42 -5.11 0.50
C ARG A 344 -20.23 -6.40 1.29
N ARG A 345 -19.45 -6.33 2.36
CA ARG A 345 -19.32 -7.46 3.28
C ARG A 345 -20.66 -7.79 3.92
N ILE A 346 -20.97 -9.06 3.99
CA ILE A 346 -22.15 -9.60 4.70
C ILE A 346 -21.70 -10.50 5.84
N MET A 347 -22.61 -10.74 6.77
CA MET A 347 -22.34 -11.63 7.90
C MET A 347 -22.19 -13.07 7.41
N LEU A 348 -21.11 -13.70 7.83
CA LEU A 348 -20.85 -15.12 7.68
C LEU A 348 -20.73 -15.73 9.08
N ASN A 349 -21.68 -16.55 9.47
CA ASN A 349 -21.66 -17.25 10.76
C ASN A 349 -20.87 -18.55 10.60
N MET A 350 -19.70 -18.61 11.18
CA MET A 350 -18.87 -19.80 11.20
C MET A 350 -18.02 -19.84 12.49
N ASN A 351 -17.55 -21.03 12.83
CA ASN A 351 -16.58 -21.20 13.92
C ASN A 351 -15.17 -20.90 13.39
N GLU A 352 -14.77 -19.63 13.45
CA GLU A 352 -13.44 -19.20 13.05
C GLU A 352 -12.36 -19.63 14.05
N SER A 353 -11.20 -19.96 13.52
CA SER A 353 -9.95 -20.16 14.26
C SER A 353 -8.79 -19.55 13.51
N SER A 354 -7.60 -19.50 14.11
CA SER A 354 -6.36 -19.05 13.46
C SER A 354 -5.97 -19.89 12.23
N SER A 355 -6.49 -21.11 12.13
CA SER A 355 -6.19 -22.03 11.03
C SER A 355 -7.35 -22.24 10.04
N PHE A 356 -8.56 -21.78 10.36
CA PHE A 356 -9.70 -21.85 9.46
C PHE A 356 -10.64 -20.66 9.64
N PHE A 357 -10.81 -19.87 8.62
CA PHE A 357 -11.61 -18.64 8.67
C PHE A 357 -12.20 -18.33 7.28
N GLY A 358 -13.19 -17.43 7.25
CA GLY A 358 -13.81 -17.02 6.00
C GLY A 358 -14.56 -15.71 6.10
N SER A 359 -14.90 -15.16 4.96
CA SER A 359 -15.66 -13.92 4.84
C SER A 359 -16.49 -13.91 3.57
N ALA A 360 -17.61 -13.17 3.58
CA ALA A 360 -18.54 -13.16 2.47
C ALA A 360 -18.95 -11.74 2.07
N TRP A 361 -19.19 -11.56 0.78
CA TRP A 361 -19.59 -10.30 0.17
C TRP A 361 -20.77 -10.48 -0.78
N ILE A 362 -21.61 -9.45 -0.89
CA ILE A 362 -22.71 -9.39 -1.83
C ILE A 362 -22.49 -8.29 -2.87
N SER A 363 -22.79 -8.59 -4.12
CA SER A 363 -22.71 -7.63 -5.22
C SER A 363 -23.65 -6.43 -5.01
N PRO A 364 -23.39 -5.27 -5.65
CA PRO A 364 -24.29 -4.12 -5.59
C PRO A 364 -25.72 -4.41 -6.04
N LYS A 365 -25.87 -5.29 -7.03
CA LYS A 365 -27.18 -5.73 -7.55
C LYS A 365 -27.83 -6.81 -6.69
N LYS A 366 -27.11 -7.32 -5.69
CA LYS A 366 -27.53 -8.43 -4.82
C LYS A 366 -27.84 -9.73 -5.56
N ASP A 367 -27.26 -9.93 -6.72
CA ASP A 367 -27.40 -11.10 -7.59
C ASP A 367 -26.27 -12.12 -7.46
N LYS A 368 -25.20 -11.75 -6.73
CA LYS A 368 -24.02 -12.60 -6.50
C LYS A 368 -23.55 -12.50 -5.06
N ILE A 369 -23.19 -13.64 -4.49
CA ILE A 369 -22.49 -13.75 -3.22
C ILE A 369 -21.12 -14.37 -3.52
N VAL A 370 -20.08 -13.80 -2.93
CA VAL A 370 -18.72 -14.34 -2.94
C VAL A 370 -18.32 -14.66 -1.51
N ALA A 371 -17.95 -15.89 -1.26
CA ALA A 371 -17.36 -16.30 0.01
C ALA A 371 -15.94 -16.80 -0.24
N VAL A 372 -14.99 -16.32 0.57
CA VAL A 372 -13.60 -16.77 0.54
C VAL A 372 -13.31 -17.45 1.87
N TYR A 373 -12.91 -18.72 1.78
CA TYR A 373 -12.49 -19.51 2.92
C TYR A 373 -11.01 -19.81 2.83
N THR A 374 -10.33 -19.78 3.96
CA THR A 374 -8.91 -20.12 4.05
C THR A 374 -8.71 -21.21 5.08
N ASN A 375 -8.03 -22.26 4.70
CA ASN A 375 -7.65 -23.38 5.55
C ASN A 375 -6.11 -23.46 5.61
N LEU A 376 -5.54 -23.11 6.75
CA LEU A 376 -4.10 -23.23 7.04
C LEU A 376 -3.79 -24.54 7.81
N SER A 377 -4.79 -25.37 8.08
CA SER A 377 -4.57 -26.64 8.74
C SER A 377 -4.22 -27.73 7.72
N GLU A 378 -3.47 -28.74 8.15
CA GLU A 378 -3.19 -29.94 7.35
C GLU A 378 -4.40 -30.88 7.20
N LYS A 379 -5.54 -30.51 7.79
CA LYS A 379 -6.75 -31.33 7.80
C LYS A 379 -7.76 -30.82 6.78
N GLY A 380 -8.38 -31.73 6.06
CA GLY A 380 -9.52 -31.40 5.21
C GLY A 380 -10.69 -30.86 6.03
N VAL A 381 -11.31 -29.79 5.54
CA VAL A 381 -12.50 -29.18 6.15
C VAL A 381 -13.70 -29.41 5.23
N ARG A 382 -14.79 -29.90 5.80
CA ARG A 382 -16.05 -30.05 5.09
C ARG A 382 -16.91 -28.79 5.32
N LEU A 383 -17.26 -28.12 4.24
CA LEU A 383 -18.20 -26.99 4.26
C LEU A 383 -19.63 -27.50 4.12
N ASN A 384 -20.50 -27.10 5.05
CA ASN A 384 -21.94 -27.22 4.91
C ASN A 384 -22.51 -25.79 4.94
N GLU A 385 -22.79 -25.24 3.77
CA GLU A 385 -23.35 -23.90 3.66
C GLU A 385 -24.86 -23.95 3.68
N ILE A 386 -25.48 -23.12 4.54
CA ILE A 386 -26.92 -22.97 4.63
C ILE A 386 -27.27 -21.54 4.21
N HIS A 387 -27.88 -21.42 3.04
CA HIS A 387 -28.34 -20.15 2.48
C HIS A 387 -29.84 -20.02 2.71
N LYS A 388 -30.24 -19.21 3.68
CA LYS A 388 -31.67 -19.18 4.08
C LYS A 388 -32.62 -18.51 3.08
N GLU A 389 -32.17 -17.69 2.16
CA GLU A 389 -33.06 -16.91 1.28
C GLU A 389 -32.52 -16.53 -0.11
N TRP A 390 -31.27 -16.93 -0.51
CA TRP A 390 -30.63 -16.22 -1.59
C TRP A 390 -30.00 -17.04 -2.72
N VAL A 391 -29.76 -18.32 -2.58
CA VAL A 391 -29.02 -19.09 -3.58
C VAL A 391 -29.69 -20.40 -3.92
N SER A 392 -29.97 -20.61 -5.20
CA SER A 392 -30.45 -21.88 -5.74
C SER A 392 -29.31 -22.81 -6.17
N GLU A 393 -28.08 -22.28 -6.43
CA GLU A 393 -26.95 -23.09 -6.89
C GLU A 393 -25.60 -22.48 -6.47
N ILE A 394 -24.65 -23.34 -6.10
CA ILE A 394 -23.25 -22.98 -5.98
C ILE A 394 -22.62 -23.16 -7.38
N SER A 395 -22.24 -22.04 -8.01
CA SER A 395 -21.79 -22.06 -9.41
C SER A 395 -20.33 -22.51 -9.58
N SER A 396 -19.50 -22.41 -8.55
CA SER A 396 -18.13 -22.93 -8.56
C SER A 396 -17.54 -23.03 -7.15
N ILE A 397 -16.77 -24.06 -6.90
CA ILE A 397 -15.82 -24.17 -5.78
C ILE A 397 -14.43 -24.26 -6.38
N THR A 398 -13.57 -23.30 -6.06
CA THR A 398 -12.16 -23.36 -6.45
C THR A 398 -11.33 -23.67 -5.20
N THR A 399 -10.59 -24.75 -5.26
CA THR A 399 -9.61 -25.15 -4.24
C THR A 399 -8.21 -25.01 -4.83
N TYR A 400 -7.27 -24.48 -4.07
CA TYR A 400 -5.86 -24.41 -4.41
C TYR A 400 -5.05 -25.16 -3.36
#